data_e7d6641631d56c82793ea380953542b9
#
_entry.id   e7d6641631d56c82793ea380953542b9
#
_cell.length_a   1.000
_cell.length_b   1.000
_cell.length_c   1.000
_cell.angle_alpha   90.00
_cell.angle_beta   90.00
_cell.angle_gamma   90.00
#
_symmetry.space_group_name_H-M   'P 1'
#
loop_
_entity.id
_entity.type
_entity.pdbx_description
1 polymer ?
#
loop_
_entity_poly.entity_id
_entity_poly.type
_entity_poly.pdbx_seq_one_letter_code
_entity_poly.pdbx_strand_id
1 'polypeptide(L)'
;MARPTSTVQREPVAETSDVRQRILDTASRLFYERGVRAVGVDLVVDESNVAKTSLYRHFRTKDDLIVAFLEREDVEFWGQWDEVSARHADDPMGEIEAHMRWIGKRLTRANYRGCPQINVAAEFAEAEHPARKVSRRHMQAMRKRLAELARRFGAARPSDLAAQLGLLINGAFVSASMLAPDEATRVLLASARAMLAAAR
;
A
#
# COMPACT_ATOMS: atom_id res chain seq x y z
N MET A 1 8.93 -59.18 -8.22
CA MET A 1 8.15 -58.16 -7.47
C MET A 1 8.70 -56.79 -7.84
N ALA A 2 7.99 -56.07 -8.71
CA ALA A 2 8.34 -54.73 -9.15
C ALA A 2 7.70 -53.70 -8.21
N ARG A 3 8.47 -52.74 -7.69
CA ARG A 3 7.98 -51.63 -6.89
C ARG A 3 7.27 -50.60 -7.81
N PRO A 4 6.14 -50.04 -7.43
CA PRO A 4 5.53 -48.98 -8.21
C PRO A 4 6.34 -47.70 -8.04
N THR A 5 6.79 -47.11 -9.15
CA THR A 5 7.36 -45.77 -9.24
C THR A 5 6.24 -44.77 -9.05
N SER A 6 6.28 -44.03 -7.95
CA SER A 6 5.38 -42.88 -7.68
C SER A 6 5.72 -41.77 -8.66
N THR A 7 4.89 -41.57 -9.64
CA THR A 7 4.95 -40.43 -10.57
C THR A 7 4.42 -39.21 -9.83
N VAL A 8 5.31 -38.35 -9.35
CA VAL A 8 4.95 -37.01 -8.86
C VAL A 8 4.45 -36.21 -10.06
N GLN A 9 3.15 -36.10 -10.21
CA GLN A 9 2.55 -35.19 -11.20
C GLN A 9 2.89 -33.75 -10.80
N ARG A 10 3.75 -33.09 -11.58
CA ARG A 10 3.96 -31.64 -11.51
C ARG A 10 2.72 -30.96 -12.09
N GLU A 11 1.96 -30.26 -11.24
CA GLU A 11 0.88 -29.37 -11.68
C GLU A 11 1.42 -28.34 -12.68
N PRO A 12 0.71 -27.99 -13.74
CA PRO A 12 1.15 -27.02 -14.72
C PRO A 12 1.30 -25.63 -14.06
N VAL A 13 2.36 -24.90 -14.44
CA VAL A 13 2.75 -23.60 -13.87
C VAL A 13 1.60 -22.57 -13.89
N ALA A 14 0.69 -22.66 -14.86
CA ALA A 14 -0.49 -21.79 -14.97
C ALA A 14 -1.51 -22.01 -13.83
N GLU A 15 -1.78 -23.25 -13.44
CA GLU A 15 -2.70 -23.57 -12.32
C GLU A 15 -2.15 -23.13 -10.97
N THR A 16 -0.83 -23.27 -10.77
CA THR A 16 -0.18 -22.81 -9.53
C THR A 16 -0.19 -21.28 -9.38
N SER A 17 -0.07 -20.56 -10.49
CA SER A 17 -0.18 -19.09 -10.51
C SER A 17 -1.59 -18.63 -10.14
N ASP A 18 -2.64 -19.28 -10.64
CA ASP A 18 -4.03 -18.94 -10.33
C ASP A 18 -4.38 -19.20 -8.85
N VAL A 19 -3.93 -20.33 -8.29
CA VAL A 19 -4.14 -20.65 -6.86
C VAL A 19 -3.44 -19.62 -5.96
N ARG A 20 -2.20 -19.25 -6.25
CA ARG A 20 -1.47 -18.24 -5.49
C ARG A 20 -2.20 -16.89 -5.52
N GLN A 21 -2.70 -16.51 -6.70
CA GLN A 21 -3.41 -15.23 -6.87
C GLN A 21 -4.72 -15.21 -6.09
N ARG A 22 -5.53 -16.27 -6.16
CA ARG A 22 -6.79 -16.40 -5.39
C ARG A 22 -6.55 -16.29 -3.88
N ILE A 23 -5.51 -16.96 -3.36
CA ILE A 23 -5.14 -16.85 -1.94
C ILE A 23 -4.80 -15.40 -1.60
N LEU A 24 -3.97 -14.75 -2.41
CA LEU A 24 -3.52 -13.38 -2.17
C LEU A 24 -4.68 -12.38 -2.28
N ASP A 25 -5.60 -12.55 -3.24
CA ASP A 25 -6.78 -11.70 -3.40
C ASP A 25 -7.69 -11.77 -2.18
N THR A 26 -7.98 -13.00 -1.74
CA THR A 26 -8.80 -13.25 -0.55
C THR A 26 -8.16 -12.68 0.71
N ALA A 27 -6.86 -12.97 0.91
CA ALA A 27 -6.13 -12.48 2.06
C ALA A 27 -6.05 -10.95 2.09
N SER A 28 -5.79 -10.31 0.94
CA SER A 28 -5.69 -8.85 0.86
C SER A 28 -7.00 -8.17 1.22
N ARG A 29 -8.12 -8.67 0.71
CA ARG A 29 -9.44 -8.18 1.08
C ARG A 29 -9.70 -8.33 2.58
N LEU A 30 -9.49 -9.51 3.12
CA LEU A 30 -9.72 -9.80 4.55
C LEU A 30 -8.79 -8.97 5.45
N PHE A 31 -7.50 -8.89 5.13
CA PHE A 31 -6.53 -8.11 5.89
C PHE A 31 -6.85 -6.62 5.87
N TYR A 32 -7.28 -6.10 4.73
CA TYR A 32 -7.69 -4.70 4.63
C TYR A 32 -8.97 -4.42 5.42
N GLU A 33 -9.97 -5.29 5.33
CA GLU A 33 -11.28 -5.12 5.97
C GLU A 33 -11.24 -5.34 7.49
N ARG A 34 -10.47 -6.31 7.98
CA ARG A 34 -10.55 -6.80 9.36
C ARG A 34 -9.27 -6.63 10.18
N GLY A 35 -8.16 -6.26 9.51
CA GLY A 35 -6.83 -6.22 10.12
C GLY A 35 -6.11 -7.57 10.06
N VAL A 36 -4.78 -7.52 10.03
CA VAL A 36 -3.97 -8.73 9.81
C VAL A 36 -3.96 -9.66 11.03
N ARG A 37 -4.08 -9.13 12.24
CA ARG A 37 -4.11 -9.96 13.45
C ARG A 37 -5.44 -10.70 13.63
N ALA A 38 -6.55 -10.08 13.28
CA ALA A 38 -7.88 -10.65 13.42
C ALA A 38 -8.17 -11.77 12.40
N VAL A 39 -7.45 -11.81 11.27
CA VAL A 39 -7.66 -12.80 10.21
C VAL A 39 -6.74 -14.00 10.41
N GLY A 40 -7.32 -15.16 10.71
CA GLY A 40 -6.62 -16.45 10.77
C GLY A 40 -6.37 -17.04 9.36
N VAL A 41 -5.36 -17.90 9.24
CA VAL A 41 -5.06 -18.62 7.97
C VAL A 41 -6.24 -19.49 7.54
N ASP A 42 -6.95 -20.11 8.49
CA ASP A 42 -8.09 -20.97 8.18
C ASP A 42 -9.22 -20.20 7.51
N LEU A 43 -9.50 -18.97 7.93
CA LEU A 43 -10.47 -18.10 7.26
C LEU A 43 -10.07 -17.78 5.82
N VAL A 44 -8.76 -17.56 5.57
CA VAL A 44 -8.27 -17.34 4.20
C VAL A 44 -8.44 -18.60 3.35
N VAL A 45 -8.15 -19.77 3.89
CA VAL A 45 -8.34 -21.08 3.24
C VAL A 45 -9.80 -21.27 2.84
N ASP A 46 -10.71 -21.07 3.81
CA ASP A 46 -12.15 -21.27 3.60
C ASP A 46 -12.69 -20.31 2.53
N GLU A 47 -12.39 -19.01 2.64
CA GLU A 47 -12.92 -18.00 1.71
C GLU A 47 -12.24 -18.03 0.32
N SER A 48 -11.00 -18.52 0.21
CA SER A 48 -10.33 -18.69 -1.10
C SER A 48 -10.68 -20.01 -1.80
N ASN A 49 -11.39 -20.90 -1.10
CA ASN A 49 -11.73 -22.23 -1.58
C ASN A 49 -10.50 -23.02 -2.09
N VAL A 50 -9.44 -23.05 -1.27
CA VAL A 50 -8.23 -23.82 -1.57
C VAL A 50 -7.93 -24.79 -0.44
N ALA A 51 -7.16 -25.85 -0.74
CA ALA A 51 -6.68 -26.74 0.33
C ALA A 51 -5.62 -26.02 1.18
N LYS A 52 -5.64 -26.23 2.50
CA LYS A 52 -4.66 -25.64 3.44
C LYS A 52 -3.20 -25.96 3.08
N THR A 53 -2.95 -27.15 2.56
CA THR A 53 -1.64 -27.57 2.02
C THR A 53 -1.20 -26.74 0.82
N SER A 54 -2.15 -26.32 -0.04
CA SER A 54 -1.88 -25.43 -1.17
C SER A 54 -1.49 -24.02 -0.70
N LEU A 55 -2.17 -23.49 0.32
CA LEU A 55 -1.78 -22.21 0.91
C LEU A 55 -0.34 -22.24 1.40
N TYR A 56 0.04 -23.24 2.21
CA TYR A 56 1.40 -23.33 2.76
C TYR A 56 2.49 -23.66 1.72
N ARG A 57 2.12 -24.20 0.57
CA ARG A 57 3.03 -24.36 -0.58
C ARG A 57 3.41 -23.01 -1.20
N HIS A 58 2.52 -22.04 -1.19
CA HIS A 58 2.73 -20.69 -1.76
C HIS A 58 3.22 -19.67 -0.73
N PHE A 59 2.76 -19.78 0.51
CA PHE A 59 3.07 -18.87 1.61
C PHE A 59 3.41 -19.71 2.84
N ARG A 60 4.69 -19.81 3.17
CA ARG A 60 5.18 -20.68 4.25
C ARG A 60 4.63 -20.31 5.63
N THR A 61 4.41 -19.02 5.83
CA THR A 61 3.90 -18.44 7.07
C THR A 61 2.79 -17.42 6.78
N LYS A 62 2.01 -17.08 7.80
CA LYS A 62 1.06 -15.96 7.71
C LYS A 62 1.79 -14.63 7.45
N ASP A 63 2.99 -14.47 7.99
CA ASP A 63 3.79 -13.26 7.79
C ASP A 63 4.23 -13.11 6.33
N ASP A 64 4.56 -14.20 5.63
CA ASP A 64 4.84 -14.16 4.19
C ASP A 64 3.62 -13.68 3.39
N LEU A 65 2.43 -14.10 3.80
CA LEU A 65 1.18 -13.68 3.16
C LEU A 65 0.88 -12.20 3.45
N ILE A 66 1.15 -11.72 4.67
CA ILE A 66 1.03 -10.30 5.04
C ILE A 66 2.03 -9.45 4.25
N VAL A 67 3.27 -9.90 4.12
CA VAL A 67 4.29 -9.23 3.31
C VAL A 67 3.84 -9.14 1.85
N ALA A 68 3.36 -10.24 1.26
CA ALA A 68 2.87 -10.24 -0.12
C ALA A 68 1.66 -9.31 -0.33
N PHE A 69 0.77 -9.22 0.65
CA PHE A 69 -0.31 -8.23 0.66
C PHE A 69 0.22 -6.80 0.59
N LEU A 70 1.16 -6.43 1.48
CA LEU A 70 1.71 -5.08 1.52
C LEU A 70 2.54 -4.73 0.27
N GLU A 71 3.26 -5.69 -0.30
CA GLU A 71 4.02 -5.51 -1.53
C GLU A 71 3.10 -5.31 -2.73
N ARG A 72 1.95 -5.97 -2.78
CA ARG A 72 0.92 -5.73 -3.80
C ARG A 72 0.32 -4.33 -3.67
N GLU A 73 -0.02 -3.91 -2.46
CA GLU A 73 -0.49 -2.54 -2.21
C GLU A 73 0.55 -1.48 -2.62
N ASP A 74 1.83 -1.77 -2.43
CA ASP A 74 2.93 -0.91 -2.91
C ASP A 74 2.96 -0.79 -4.43
N VAL A 75 2.84 -1.91 -5.14
CA VAL A 75 2.81 -1.90 -6.62
C VAL A 75 1.64 -1.06 -7.14
N GLU A 76 0.44 -1.23 -6.57
CA GLU A 76 -0.74 -0.44 -6.94
C GLU A 76 -0.57 1.05 -6.61
N PHE A 77 -0.09 1.35 -5.41
CA PHE A 77 0.11 2.73 -4.95
C PHE A 77 1.13 3.47 -5.81
N TRP A 78 2.29 2.85 -6.02
CA TRP A 78 3.37 3.47 -6.79
C TRP A 78 3.06 3.53 -8.28
N GLY A 79 2.33 2.58 -8.83
CA GLY A 79 1.85 2.64 -10.21
C GLY A 79 0.96 3.86 -10.44
N GLN A 80 0.01 4.11 -9.56
CA GLN A 80 -0.85 5.31 -9.64
C GLN A 80 -0.07 6.61 -9.38
N TRP A 81 0.89 6.59 -8.46
CA TRP A 81 1.80 7.71 -8.24
C TRP A 81 2.57 8.06 -9.53
N ASP A 82 3.19 7.06 -10.15
CA ASP A 82 4.00 7.25 -11.36
C ASP A 82 3.15 7.74 -12.55
N GLU A 83 1.90 7.28 -12.67
CA GLU A 83 0.95 7.81 -13.67
C GLU A 83 0.64 9.30 -13.46
N VAL A 84 0.46 9.74 -12.22
CA VAL A 84 0.25 11.16 -11.90
C VAL A 84 1.50 11.96 -12.25
N SER A 85 2.68 11.50 -11.84
CA SER A 85 3.95 12.16 -12.11
C SER A 85 4.23 12.30 -13.62
N ALA A 86 3.97 11.25 -14.40
CA ALA A 86 4.20 11.25 -15.84
C ALA A 86 3.36 12.30 -16.60
N ARG A 87 2.17 12.61 -16.10
CA ARG A 87 1.29 13.63 -16.70
C ARG A 87 1.69 15.08 -16.36
N HIS A 88 2.63 15.28 -15.43
CA HIS A 88 3.03 16.59 -14.90
C HIS A 88 4.56 16.75 -14.88
N ALA A 89 5.27 16.12 -15.82
CA ALA A 89 6.75 16.08 -15.84
C ALA A 89 7.39 17.48 -15.77
N ASP A 90 6.81 18.46 -16.45
CA ASP A 90 7.32 19.84 -16.54
C ASP A 90 6.59 20.82 -15.61
N ASP A 91 5.62 20.35 -14.79
CA ASP A 91 4.84 21.17 -13.88
C ASP A 91 4.88 20.59 -12.44
N PRO A 92 5.94 20.83 -11.67
CA PRO A 92 6.07 20.30 -10.31
C PRO A 92 4.97 20.78 -9.35
N MET A 93 4.46 21.99 -9.52
CA MET A 93 3.35 22.51 -8.72
C MET A 93 2.05 21.76 -9.02
N GLY A 94 1.74 21.62 -10.30
CA GLY A 94 0.59 20.85 -10.77
C GLY A 94 0.68 19.38 -10.37
N GLU A 95 1.88 18.79 -10.35
CA GLU A 95 2.12 17.42 -9.87
C GLU A 95 1.76 17.26 -8.39
N ILE A 96 2.24 18.18 -7.53
CA ILE A 96 1.88 18.15 -6.10
C ILE A 96 0.37 18.25 -5.92
N GLU A 97 -0.27 19.19 -6.59
CA GLU A 97 -1.74 19.34 -6.51
C GLU A 97 -2.47 18.09 -7.05
N ALA A 98 -1.98 17.48 -8.12
CA ALA A 98 -2.57 16.27 -8.70
C ALA A 98 -2.46 15.08 -7.73
N HIS A 99 -1.33 14.94 -7.05
CA HIS A 99 -1.18 13.95 -5.96
C HIS A 99 -2.18 14.22 -4.83
N MET A 100 -2.36 15.47 -4.39
CA MET A 100 -3.34 15.79 -3.36
C MET A 100 -4.78 15.46 -3.78
N ARG A 101 -5.14 15.74 -5.04
CA ARG A 101 -6.47 15.37 -5.59
C ARG A 101 -6.65 13.86 -5.66
N TRP A 102 -5.63 13.14 -6.11
CA TRP A 102 -5.66 11.68 -6.17
C TRP A 102 -5.81 11.05 -4.78
N ILE A 103 -5.04 11.52 -3.80
CA ILE A 103 -5.15 11.08 -2.40
C ILE A 103 -6.55 11.41 -1.87
N GLY A 104 -7.03 12.64 -2.05
CA GLY A 104 -8.37 13.04 -1.62
C GLY A 104 -9.47 12.12 -2.15
N LYS A 105 -9.41 11.76 -3.44
CA LYS A 105 -10.32 10.78 -4.04
C LYS A 105 -10.18 9.37 -3.42
N ARG A 106 -8.97 8.98 -3.02
CA ARG A 106 -8.74 7.69 -2.37
C ARG A 106 -9.41 7.63 -0.99
N LEU A 107 -9.42 8.74 -0.24
CA LEU A 107 -10.05 8.82 1.09
C LEU A 107 -11.57 8.65 1.06
N THR A 108 -12.22 8.96 -0.08
CA THR A 108 -13.68 8.91 -0.23
C THR A 108 -14.19 7.59 -0.82
N ARG A 109 -13.32 6.60 -1.04
CA ARG A 109 -13.75 5.28 -1.53
C ARG A 109 -14.70 4.61 -0.54
N ALA A 110 -15.68 3.89 -1.07
CA ALA A 110 -16.51 3.00 -0.27
C ALA A 110 -15.72 2.10 0.58
N ASN A 111 -15.69 1.57 1.55
CA ASN A 111 -14.80 0.65 2.29
C ASN A 111 -13.39 1.18 2.59
N TYR A 112 -13.16 2.51 2.54
CA TYR A 112 -11.86 3.05 2.90
C TYR A 112 -11.57 2.84 4.40
N ARG A 113 -10.43 2.22 4.73
CA ARG A 113 -9.97 1.92 6.09
C ARG A 113 -8.57 2.46 6.42
N GLY A 114 -8.12 3.43 5.68
CA GLY A 114 -6.78 3.99 5.88
C GLY A 114 -5.73 3.40 4.93
N CYS A 115 -4.48 3.77 5.17
CA CYS A 115 -3.35 3.23 4.43
C CYS A 115 -2.97 1.85 4.98
N PRO A 116 -2.92 0.79 4.15
CA PRO A 116 -2.52 -0.56 4.60
C PRO A 116 -1.16 -0.58 5.30
N GLN A 117 -0.19 0.18 4.79
CA GLN A 117 1.16 0.26 5.34
C GLN A 117 1.17 0.83 6.78
N ILE A 118 0.35 1.85 7.05
CA ILE A 118 0.21 2.45 8.38
C ILE A 118 -0.53 1.47 9.31
N ASN A 119 -1.64 0.93 8.85
CA ASN A 119 -2.49 0.06 9.65
C ASN A 119 -1.72 -1.20 10.11
N VAL A 120 -1.06 -1.88 9.17
CA VAL A 120 -0.29 -3.10 9.49
C VAL A 120 0.90 -2.78 10.38
N ALA A 121 1.61 -1.67 10.15
CA ALA A 121 2.72 -1.28 11.02
C ALA A 121 2.28 -1.05 12.47
N ALA A 122 1.07 -0.54 12.68
CA ALA A 122 0.50 -0.31 14.02
C ALA A 122 0.10 -1.60 14.74
N GLU A 123 -0.20 -2.68 14.00
CA GLU A 123 -0.57 -3.97 14.60
C GLU A 123 0.64 -4.75 15.18
N PHE A 124 1.88 -4.40 14.84
CA PHE A 124 3.08 -5.10 15.30
C PHE A 124 3.96 -4.20 16.16
N ALA A 125 4.26 -4.63 17.39
CA ALA A 125 5.17 -3.90 18.29
C ALA A 125 6.66 -4.07 17.87
N GLU A 126 7.03 -5.24 17.36
CA GLU A 126 8.40 -5.62 17.02
C GLU A 126 8.90 -4.84 15.80
N ALA A 127 9.89 -3.97 16.01
CA ALA A 127 10.45 -3.11 14.94
C ALA A 127 11.00 -3.89 13.74
N GLU A 128 11.53 -5.09 13.98
CA GLU A 128 12.14 -5.96 12.98
C GLU A 128 11.14 -6.92 12.30
N HIS A 129 9.86 -6.85 12.65
CA HIS A 129 8.83 -7.67 12.00
C HIS A 129 8.86 -7.47 10.47
N PRO A 130 8.77 -8.55 9.65
CA PRO A 130 8.86 -8.44 8.19
C PRO A 130 7.87 -7.44 7.58
N ALA A 131 6.62 -7.42 8.04
CA ALA A 131 5.61 -6.48 7.59
C ALA A 131 6.00 -5.02 7.89
N ARG A 132 6.58 -4.73 9.07
CA ARG A 132 7.07 -3.38 9.40
C ARG A 132 8.24 -2.95 8.53
N LYS A 133 9.07 -3.88 8.07
CA LYS A 133 10.15 -3.57 7.11
C LYS A 133 9.57 -3.11 5.77
N VAL A 134 8.49 -3.74 5.28
CA VAL A 134 7.80 -3.30 4.06
C VAL A 134 7.23 -1.90 4.26
N SER A 135 6.47 -1.67 5.33
CA SER A 135 5.90 -0.35 5.63
C SER A 135 6.97 0.75 5.75
N ARG A 136 8.10 0.44 6.38
CA ARG A 136 9.23 1.38 6.49
C ARG A 136 9.82 1.73 5.12
N ARG A 137 9.99 0.73 4.22
CA ARG A 137 10.44 0.97 2.84
C ARG A 137 9.48 1.87 2.08
N HIS A 138 8.18 1.65 2.22
CA HIS A 138 7.14 2.50 1.64
C HIS A 138 7.28 3.97 2.10
N MET A 139 7.38 4.21 3.40
CA MET A 139 7.53 5.57 3.94
C MET A 139 8.83 6.24 3.49
N GLN A 140 9.93 5.50 3.40
CA GLN A 140 11.21 6.00 2.87
C GLN A 140 11.10 6.34 1.38
N ALA A 141 10.44 5.50 0.59
CA ALA A 141 10.20 5.76 -0.83
C ALA A 141 9.34 7.02 -1.03
N MET A 142 8.28 7.19 -0.24
CA MET A 142 7.45 8.39 -0.28
C MET A 142 8.27 9.65 0.03
N ARG A 143 9.05 9.62 1.11
CA ARG A 143 9.92 10.75 1.48
C ARG A 143 10.92 11.11 0.37
N LYS A 144 11.53 10.10 -0.26
CA LYS A 144 12.47 10.31 -1.37
C LYS A 144 11.80 10.96 -2.58
N ARG A 145 10.63 10.46 -2.99
CA ARG A 145 9.87 10.99 -4.13
C ARG A 145 9.38 12.42 -3.86
N LEU A 146 8.88 12.69 -2.67
CA LEU A 146 8.49 14.04 -2.27
C LEU A 146 9.67 15.01 -2.22
N ALA A 147 10.86 14.57 -1.78
CA ALA A 147 12.06 15.41 -1.77
C ALA A 147 12.54 15.73 -3.19
N GLU A 148 12.44 14.78 -4.11
CA GLU A 148 12.73 15.03 -5.53
C GLU A 148 11.76 16.05 -6.14
N LEU A 149 10.47 15.87 -5.88
CA LEU A 149 9.44 16.78 -6.35
C LEU A 149 9.59 18.19 -5.76
N ALA A 150 9.93 18.30 -4.47
CA ALA A 150 10.23 19.58 -3.82
C ALA A 150 11.46 20.29 -4.42
N ARG A 151 12.49 19.54 -4.83
CA ARG A 151 13.65 20.10 -5.54
C ARG A 151 13.25 20.62 -6.94
N ARG A 152 12.47 19.87 -7.69
CA ARG A 152 11.95 20.29 -9.00
C ARG A 152 11.05 21.54 -8.88
N PHE A 153 10.30 21.64 -7.80
CA PHE A 153 9.49 22.83 -7.49
C PHE A 153 10.36 24.07 -7.17
N GLY A 154 11.61 23.91 -6.81
CA GLY A 154 12.52 25.00 -6.44
C GLY A 154 12.35 25.44 -4.99
N ALA A 155 11.96 24.56 -4.09
CA ALA A 155 11.86 24.88 -2.66
C ALA A 155 13.22 25.23 -2.06
N ALA A 156 13.28 26.28 -1.23
CA ALA A 156 14.49 26.69 -0.53
C ALA A 156 15.04 25.58 0.38
N ARG A 157 14.15 24.79 0.99
CA ARG A 157 14.49 23.64 1.85
C ARG A 157 13.68 22.40 1.41
N PRO A 158 14.11 21.67 0.35
CA PRO A 158 13.34 20.57 -0.22
C PRO A 158 13.04 19.44 0.78
N SER A 159 13.97 19.13 1.68
CA SER A 159 13.78 18.08 2.68
C SER A 159 12.70 18.42 3.70
N ASP A 160 12.57 19.70 4.06
CA ASP A 160 11.55 20.17 5.01
C ASP A 160 10.16 20.14 4.34
N LEU A 161 10.06 20.66 3.11
CA LEU A 161 8.81 20.59 2.34
C LEU A 161 8.36 19.13 2.13
N ALA A 162 9.29 18.24 1.80
CA ALA A 162 8.99 16.81 1.66
C ALA A 162 8.47 16.19 2.96
N ALA A 163 9.05 16.56 4.10
CA ALA A 163 8.59 16.11 5.41
C ALA A 163 7.19 16.65 5.73
N GLN A 164 6.93 17.91 5.47
CA GLN A 164 5.62 18.54 5.67
C GLN A 164 4.54 17.90 4.79
N LEU A 165 4.81 17.73 3.49
CA LEU A 165 3.89 17.04 2.59
C LEU A 165 3.65 15.58 2.99
N GLY A 166 4.68 14.87 3.42
CA GLY A 166 4.57 13.50 3.91
C GLY A 166 3.70 13.40 5.17
N LEU A 167 3.86 14.34 6.12
CA LEU A 167 3.01 14.41 7.31
C LEU A 167 1.56 14.75 6.96
N LEU A 168 1.34 15.68 6.01
CA LEU A 168 0.00 16.01 5.51
C LEU A 168 -0.68 14.79 4.90
N ILE A 169 0.00 14.06 4.03
CA ILE A 169 -0.52 12.86 3.36
C ILE A 169 -0.84 11.76 4.39
N ASN A 170 0.08 11.47 5.30
CA ASN A 170 -0.12 10.44 6.31
C ASN A 170 -1.22 10.84 7.31
N GLY A 171 -1.27 12.12 7.69
CA GLY A 171 -2.35 12.66 8.50
C GLY A 171 -3.71 12.48 7.83
N ALA A 172 -3.80 12.76 6.53
CA ALA A 172 -5.03 12.56 5.78
C ALA A 172 -5.48 11.09 5.74
N PHE A 173 -4.55 10.16 5.56
CA PHE A 173 -4.86 8.72 5.59
C PHE A 173 -5.45 8.25 6.93
N VAL A 174 -5.03 8.83 8.03
CA VAL A 174 -5.52 8.49 9.37
C VAL A 174 -6.80 9.24 9.73
N SER A 175 -6.93 10.49 9.27
CA SER A 175 -8.00 11.40 9.68
C SER A 175 -9.20 11.44 8.72
N ALA A 176 -9.25 10.57 7.70
CA ALA A 176 -10.29 10.61 6.68
C ALA A 176 -11.72 10.56 7.24
N SER A 177 -11.94 9.79 8.31
CA SER A 177 -13.26 9.70 8.97
C SER A 177 -13.70 10.95 9.72
N MET A 178 -12.80 11.92 9.90
CA MET A 178 -13.09 13.20 10.57
C MET A 178 -13.57 14.28 9.60
N LEU A 179 -13.47 14.04 8.29
CA LEU A 179 -13.77 14.99 7.23
C LEU A 179 -14.97 14.53 6.42
N ALA A 180 -15.78 15.48 5.96
CA ALA A 180 -16.80 15.18 4.98
C ALA A 180 -16.14 14.76 3.64
N PRO A 181 -16.80 13.93 2.82
CA PRO A 181 -16.22 13.40 1.58
C PRO A 181 -15.68 14.45 0.60
N ASP A 182 -16.37 15.57 0.47
CA ASP A 182 -15.98 16.70 -0.37
C ASP A 182 -14.90 17.60 0.28
N GLU A 183 -14.80 17.56 1.59
CA GLU A 183 -13.87 18.38 2.37
C GLU A 183 -12.41 17.89 2.28
N ALA A 184 -12.20 16.58 2.27
CA ALA A 184 -10.86 15.99 2.30
C ALA A 184 -9.95 16.50 1.17
N THR A 185 -10.44 16.50 -0.07
CA THR A 185 -9.66 16.99 -1.22
C THR A 185 -9.42 18.49 -1.12
N ARG A 186 -10.42 19.25 -0.71
CA ARG A 186 -10.31 20.72 -0.56
C ARG A 186 -9.28 21.10 0.49
N VAL A 187 -9.32 20.46 1.66
CA VAL A 187 -8.38 20.71 2.76
C VAL A 187 -6.94 20.31 2.37
N LEU A 188 -6.77 19.14 1.76
CA LEU A 188 -5.46 18.71 1.27
C LEU A 188 -4.84 19.71 0.29
N LEU A 189 -5.60 20.15 -0.69
CA LEU A 189 -5.15 21.14 -1.67
C LEU A 189 -4.80 22.48 -1.03
N ALA A 190 -5.67 23.00 -0.15
CA ALA A 190 -5.44 24.26 0.53
C ALA A 190 -4.17 24.22 1.39
N SER A 191 -3.98 23.13 2.16
CA SER A 191 -2.81 22.93 3.00
C SER A 191 -1.52 22.80 2.19
N ALA A 192 -1.53 22.02 1.10
CA ALA A 192 -0.38 21.89 0.23
C ALA A 192 0.00 23.22 -0.42
N ARG A 193 -0.96 23.98 -0.91
CA ARG A 193 -0.72 25.33 -1.48
C ARG A 193 -0.11 26.29 -0.47
N ALA A 194 -0.58 26.31 0.77
CA ALA A 194 0.00 27.11 1.83
C ALA A 194 1.47 26.73 2.11
N MET A 195 1.78 25.42 2.16
CA MET A 195 3.14 24.94 2.31
C MET A 195 4.04 25.34 1.13
N LEU A 196 3.53 25.24 -0.11
CA LEU A 196 4.27 25.64 -1.31
C LEU A 196 4.55 27.14 -1.34
N ALA A 197 3.61 27.97 -0.93
CA ALA A 197 3.79 29.42 -0.86
C ALA A 197 4.87 29.81 0.17
N ALA A 198 4.97 29.09 1.28
CA ALA A 198 5.98 29.32 2.33
C ALA A 198 7.35 28.68 2.04
N ALA A 199 7.47 27.84 1.03
CA ALA A 199 8.69 27.09 0.74
C ALA A 199 9.64 27.74 -0.27
N ARG A 200 9.28 28.89 -0.87
CA ARG A 200 10.07 29.67 -1.83
C ARG A 200 11.00 30.65 -1.17
#